data_1fec1becc51c341eeb72ef5044632c45
#
_entry.id   1fec1becc51c341eeb72ef5044632c45
#
_cell.length_a   1.000
_cell.length_b   1.000
_cell.length_c   1.000
_cell.angle_alpha   90.00
_cell.angle_beta   90.00
_cell.angle_gamma   90.00
#
_symmetry.space_group_name_H-M   'P 1'
#
loop_
_entity.id
_entity.type
_entity.pdbx_description
1 polymer ?
#
loop_
_entity_poly.entity_id
_entity_poly.type
_entity_poly.pdbx_seq_one_letter_code
_entity_poly.pdbx_strand_id
1 'polypeptide(L)'
;MLSSWDVRDERGASYRSPRVSERVFLHGISAEAYGLGEHRRAQLAAPRVRHRGGGLTITSDSAGYSGLSADAHTEWLVGPGDDPFLTQSLQVHTVDLGPGGSNNGHGHQNEALYYVLDGRGYEIHDDARYDWEGGDAVVVHADSVHRHFNSDPDKPSHGVIFKAKALWMYLGLWQQGRSADFSAAGFGPRTDWSRLWTLGVGAKRKVVKHGSTRWQDTRDGRVRVITSAAQTDVRIATVDLVELEIPVGGRSAKHWHMADEVLYVESGRGDTLQWEVAAEIAERYYARIANEPGCWEFGPTDTIYVPQNTVHQHVNTGDEPLRILSAQNRIFKVLGYDAVVYPDA
;
A
#
# COMPACT_ATOMS: atom_id res chain seq x y z
N MET A 1 -4.89 25.80 -13.06
CA MET A 1 -4.91 25.17 -14.39
C MET A 1 -3.52 24.59 -14.61
N LEU A 2 -3.38 23.29 -14.47
CA LEU A 2 -2.15 22.60 -14.81
C LEU A 2 -2.06 22.59 -16.34
N SER A 3 -1.07 23.29 -16.87
CA SER A 3 -0.78 23.23 -18.29
C SER A 3 -0.43 21.79 -18.64
N SER A 4 -1.18 21.19 -19.55
CA SER A 4 -0.79 19.95 -20.19
C SER A 4 0.60 20.16 -20.82
N TRP A 5 1.57 19.38 -20.40
CA TRP A 5 2.88 19.37 -21.02
C TRP A 5 2.75 18.78 -22.42
N ASP A 6 2.67 19.63 -23.42
CA ASP A 6 2.78 19.23 -24.82
C ASP A 6 4.26 19.07 -25.16
N VAL A 7 4.80 17.89 -24.96
CA VAL A 7 6.08 17.52 -25.55
C VAL A 7 5.79 17.14 -27.02
N ARG A 8 6.26 17.91 -27.96
CA ARG A 8 6.22 17.57 -29.38
C ARG A 8 7.42 16.72 -29.72
N ASP A 9 7.20 15.57 -30.34
CA ASP A 9 8.28 14.82 -30.95
C ASP A 9 8.83 15.59 -32.16
N GLU A 10 9.96 15.17 -32.71
CA GLU A 10 10.59 15.77 -33.88
C GLU A 10 9.69 15.81 -35.14
N ARG A 11 8.55 15.14 -35.10
CA ARG A 11 7.53 15.09 -36.15
C ARG A 11 6.33 15.99 -35.86
N GLY A 12 6.36 16.73 -34.75
CA GLY A 12 5.28 17.65 -34.37
C GLY A 12 4.05 17.01 -33.74
N ALA A 13 4.10 15.72 -33.41
CA ALA A 13 3.01 15.05 -32.69
C ALA A 13 3.00 15.49 -31.22
N SER A 14 1.83 15.92 -30.73
CA SER A 14 1.68 16.25 -29.30
C SER A 14 1.59 14.96 -28.49
N TYR A 15 2.55 14.76 -27.61
CA TYR A 15 2.49 13.70 -26.59
C TYR A 15 1.73 14.23 -25.37
N ARG A 16 0.55 13.70 -25.12
CA ARG A 16 -0.14 13.97 -23.86
C ARG A 16 0.53 13.14 -22.77
N SER A 17 1.07 13.83 -21.79
CA SER A 17 1.53 13.16 -20.58
C SER A 17 0.40 12.33 -19.97
N PRO A 18 0.63 11.08 -19.58
CA PRO A 18 -0.35 10.29 -18.83
C PRO A 18 -0.85 11.09 -17.62
N ARG A 19 -2.10 10.88 -17.24
CA ARG A 19 -2.63 11.48 -16.02
C ARG A 19 -1.76 11.09 -14.82
N VAL A 20 -1.64 11.98 -13.84
CA VAL A 20 -0.86 11.74 -12.61
C VAL A 20 -1.24 10.43 -11.95
N SER A 21 -2.53 10.10 -11.94
CA SER A 21 -3.07 8.86 -11.43
C SER A 21 -2.60 7.60 -12.18
N GLU A 22 -2.18 7.75 -13.43
CA GLU A 22 -1.81 6.59 -14.22
C GLU A 22 -0.40 6.12 -13.88
N ARG A 23 0.57 7.02 -13.79
CA ARG A 23 1.96 6.67 -13.42
C ARG A 23 2.80 7.90 -13.12
N VAL A 24 3.27 7.95 -11.92
CA VAL A 24 4.19 9.00 -11.49
C VAL A 24 5.50 8.99 -12.26
N PHE A 25 6.07 7.80 -12.44
CA PHE A 25 7.36 7.63 -13.12
C PHE A 25 7.32 7.84 -14.63
N LEU A 26 6.13 7.98 -15.21
CA LEU A 26 5.94 8.34 -16.61
C LEU A 26 5.80 9.85 -16.80
N HIS A 27 5.83 10.63 -15.73
CA HIS A 27 5.94 12.06 -15.87
C HIS A 27 7.22 12.38 -16.60
N GLY A 28 7.04 12.85 -17.80
CA GLY A 28 8.05 12.96 -18.82
C GLY A 28 9.34 13.52 -18.27
N ILE A 29 10.40 12.92 -18.69
CA ILE A 29 11.74 13.43 -18.49
C ILE A 29 11.76 14.82 -19.12
N SER A 30 11.32 15.84 -18.38
CA SER A 30 11.55 17.20 -18.79
C SER A 30 12.90 17.63 -18.23
N ALA A 31 13.61 18.41 -18.99
CA ALA A 31 14.91 18.95 -18.58
C ALA A 31 14.79 19.81 -17.30
N GLU A 32 13.62 20.34 -17.02
CA GLU A 32 13.33 21.18 -15.86
C GLU A 32 12.92 20.31 -14.68
N ALA A 33 13.89 19.92 -13.86
CA ALA A 33 13.66 19.09 -12.68
C ALA A 33 12.88 17.81 -12.97
N TYR A 34 12.93 17.33 -14.22
CA TYR A 34 12.23 16.13 -14.68
C TYR A 34 10.71 16.14 -14.42
N GLY A 35 10.10 17.32 -14.37
CA GLY A 35 8.68 17.50 -14.13
C GLY A 35 8.20 17.14 -12.72
N LEU A 36 9.10 16.76 -11.81
CA LEU A 36 8.73 16.28 -10.48
C LEU A 36 8.29 17.40 -9.53
N GLY A 37 8.68 18.64 -9.76
CA GLY A 37 8.32 19.76 -8.90
C GLY A 37 6.81 20.02 -8.84
N GLU A 38 6.11 19.98 -9.97
CA GLU A 38 4.65 20.12 -10.00
C GLU A 38 3.95 18.93 -9.35
N HIS A 39 4.42 17.74 -9.65
CA HIS A 39 3.90 16.53 -9.01
C HIS A 39 4.07 16.60 -7.49
N ARG A 40 5.23 17.00 -7.00
CA ARG A 40 5.48 17.18 -5.56
C ARG A 40 4.54 18.23 -4.95
N ARG A 41 4.32 19.37 -5.61
CA ARG A 41 3.36 20.37 -5.16
C ARG A 41 1.94 19.83 -5.10
N ALA A 42 1.50 19.11 -6.13
CA ALA A 42 0.19 18.47 -6.14
C ALA A 42 0.02 17.46 -5.00
N GLN A 43 1.05 16.66 -4.76
CA GLN A 43 1.08 15.69 -3.67
C GLN A 43 1.02 16.37 -2.30
N LEU A 44 1.75 17.46 -2.10
CA LEU A 44 1.73 18.23 -0.85
C LEU A 44 0.41 18.98 -0.64
N ALA A 45 -0.28 19.35 -1.71
CA ALA A 45 -1.59 20.00 -1.66
C ALA A 45 -2.75 18.99 -1.52
N ALA A 46 -2.51 17.68 -1.76
CA ALA A 46 -3.53 16.65 -1.65
C ALA A 46 -3.96 16.43 -0.20
N PRO A 47 -5.19 15.96 0.05
CA PRO A 47 -5.64 15.54 1.37
C PRO A 47 -4.67 14.51 1.98
N ARG A 48 -4.50 14.57 3.31
CA ARG A 48 -3.70 13.61 4.06
C ARG A 48 -4.52 12.51 4.72
N VAL A 49 -5.82 12.72 4.81
CA VAL A 49 -6.75 11.77 5.40
C VAL A 49 -7.89 11.52 4.42
N ARG A 50 -8.20 10.26 4.22
CA ARG A 50 -9.39 9.80 3.54
C ARG A 50 -10.30 9.13 4.56
N HIS A 51 -11.49 9.68 4.73
CA HIS A 51 -12.51 9.08 5.55
C HIS A 51 -13.16 7.89 4.85
N ARG A 52 -13.63 6.92 5.63
CA ARG A 52 -14.37 5.76 5.12
C ARG A 52 -15.52 6.18 4.23
N GLY A 53 -15.74 5.44 3.15
CA GLY A 53 -16.75 5.77 2.13
C GLY A 53 -16.32 6.88 1.16
N GLY A 54 -15.13 7.47 1.35
CA GLY A 54 -14.54 8.45 0.43
C GLY A 54 -13.80 7.84 -0.76
N GLY A 55 -13.59 6.52 -0.74
CA GLY A 55 -12.94 5.77 -1.81
C GLY A 55 -13.92 5.27 -2.87
N LEU A 56 -13.37 4.81 -3.99
CA LEU A 56 -14.14 4.13 -5.03
C LEU A 56 -14.53 2.74 -4.54
N THR A 57 -15.83 2.49 -4.38
CA THR A 57 -16.36 1.16 -4.06
C THR A 57 -16.57 0.36 -5.34
N ILE A 58 -16.04 -0.86 -5.37
CA ILE A 58 -16.16 -1.81 -6.46
C ILE A 58 -16.91 -3.04 -5.96
N THR A 59 -17.96 -3.39 -6.68
CA THR A 59 -18.80 -4.58 -6.46
C THR A 59 -18.71 -5.51 -7.66
N SER A 60 -19.32 -6.69 -7.57
CA SER A 60 -19.44 -7.63 -8.71
C SER A 60 -20.06 -7.00 -9.95
N ASP A 61 -20.90 -5.98 -9.79
CA ASP A 61 -21.61 -5.31 -10.88
C ASP A 61 -20.80 -4.17 -11.51
N SER A 62 -19.64 -3.84 -10.94
CA SER A 62 -18.79 -2.77 -11.48
C SER A 62 -18.16 -3.18 -12.81
N ALA A 63 -18.35 -2.36 -13.84
CA ALA A 63 -17.86 -2.64 -15.18
C ALA A 63 -16.34 -2.82 -15.22
N GLY A 64 -15.89 -3.86 -15.91
CA GLY A 64 -14.46 -4.14 -16.11
C GLY A 64 -13.74 -4.76 -14.92
N TYR A 65 -14.45 -5.14 -13.86
CA TYR A 65 -13.86 -5.77 -12.68
C TYR A 65 -14.34 -7.22 -12.52
N SER A 66 -13.47 -8.17 -12.81
CA SER A 66 -13.79 -9.60 -12.77
C SER A 66 -13.36 -10.30 -11.49
N GLY A 67 -12.79 -9.56 -10.53
CA GLY A 67 -12.18 -10.12 -9.32
C GLY A 67 -13.13 -10.35 -8.13
N LEU A 68 -14.40 -9.90 -8.23
CA LEU A 68 -15.36 -10.01 -7.13
C LEU A 68 -16.54 -10.90 -7.49
N SER A 69 -17.04 -11.65 -6.50
CA SER A 69 -18.34 -12.32 -6.55
C SER A 69 -19.43 -11.44 -5.95
N ALA A 70 -20.71 -11.85 -6.06
CA ALA A 70 -21.83 -11.14 -5.43
C ALA A 70 -21.69 -10.97 -3.90
N ASP A 71 -20.91 -11.85 -3.26
CA ASP A 71 -20.70 -11.88 -1.80
C ASP A 71 -19.47 -11.10 -1.36
N ALA A 72 -18.83 -10.36 -2.26
CA ALA A 72 -17.61 -9.62 -1.98
C ALA A 72 -17.68 -8.19 -2.50
N HIS A 73 -17.10 -7.26 -1.75
CA HIS A 73 -16.90 -5.89 -2.22
C HIS A 73 -15.53 -5.36 -1.79
N THR A 74 -15.11 -4.31 -2.46
CA THR A 74 -13.82 -3.65 -2.25
C THR A 74 -14.03 -2.14 -2.29
N GLU A 75 -13.48 -1.44 -1.30
CA GLU A 75 -13.32 0.01 -1.35
C GLU A 75 -11.85 0.36 -1.58
N TRP A 76 -11.58 1.12 -2.62
CA TRP A 76 -10.24 1.65 -2.89
C TRP A 76 -9.95 2.83 -1.98
N LEU A 77 -9.13 2.61 -0.98
CA LEU A 77 -8.66 3.64 -0.04
C LEU A 77 -7.53 4.46 -0.67
N VAL A 78 -6.60 3.78 -1.32
CA VAL A 78 -5.51 4.37 -2.11
C VAL A 78 -5.45 3.59 -3.41
N GLY A 79 -5.90 4.19 -4.48
CA GLY A 79 -6.12 3.44 -5.72
C GLY A 79 -5.74 4.17 -7.00
N PRO A 80 -5.90 3.46 -8.12
CA PRO A 80 -5.77 4.08 -9.43
C PRO A 80 -6.98 5.01 -9.69
N GLY A 81 -6.79 6.01 -10.51
CA GLY A 81 -7.84 6.91 -10.97
C GLY A 81 -7.48 8.38 -10.79
N ASP A 82 -8.42 9.26 -11.05
CA ASP A 82 -8.28 10.72 -10.91
C ASP A 82 -8.47 11.18 -9.45
N ASP A 83 -8.12 10.32 -8.52
CA ASP A 83 -8.28 10.53 -7.10
C ASP A 83 -7.22 11.50 -6.57
N PRO A 84 -7.60 12.57 -5.86
CA PRO A 84 -6.67 13.50 -5.26
C PRO A 84 -5.82 12.91 -4.13
N PHE A 85 -6.16 11.71 -3.64
CA PHE A 85 -5.36 11.00 -2.63
C PHE A 85 -4.14 10.34 -3.28
N LEU A 86 -3.13 11.16 -3.53
CA LEU A 86 -1.95 10.79 -4.31
C LEU A 86 -0.90 10.08 -3.45
N THR A 87 -0.64 8.81 -3.75
CA THR A 87 0.51 8.09 -3.22
C THR A 87 1.47 7.70 -4.34
N GLN A 88 2.75 7.54 -4.00
CA GLN A 88 3.78 7.23 -4.99
C GLN A 88 3.94 5.74 -5.22
N SER A 89 3.86 4.95 -4.16
CA SER A 89 4.40 3.62 -4.23
C SER A 89 3.45 2.53 -3.72
N LEU A 90 2.38 2.90 -3.02
CA LEU A 90 1.44 1.96 -2.41
C LEU A 90 0.04 2.07 -3.01
N GLN A 91 -0.67 0.97 -2.99
CA GLN A 91 -2.12 0.88 -3.19
C GLN A 91 -2.73 0.15 -2.00
N VAL A 92 -3.87 0.64 -1.53
CA VAL A 92 -4.57 0.07 -0.38
C VAL A 92 -6.06 -0.01 -0.68
N HIS A 93 -6.67 -1.14 -0.38
CA HIS A 93 -8.10 -1.33 -0.52
C HIS A 93 -8.62 -2.31 0.54
N THR A 94 -9.90 -2.21 0.88
CA THR A 94 -10.58 -3.21 1.72
C THR A 94 -10.92 -4.45 0.89
N VAL A 95 -11.10 -5.56 1.58
CA VAL A 95 -11.78 -6.75 1.07
C VAL A 95 -12.78 -7.19 2.11
N ASP A 96 -14.04 -7.17 1.72
CA ASP A 96 -15.16 -7.59 2.54
C ASP A 96 -15.83 -8.79 1.88
N LEU A 97 -15.95 -9.89 2.60
CA LEU A 97 -16.57 -11.13 2.13
C LEU A 97 -17.79 -11.43 2.99
N GLY A 98 -18.93 -11.62 2.35
CA GLY A 98 -20.16 -12.05 3.03
C GLY A 98 -20.01 -13.42 3.71
N PRO A 99 -21.01 -13.83 4.54
CA PRO A 99 -21.00 -15.13 5.22
C PRO A 99 -20.86 -16.29 4.22
N GLY A 100 -19.88 -17.18 4.43
CA GLY A 100 -19.58 -18.26 3.51
C GLY A 100 -19.13 -17.84 2.11
N GLY A 101 -18.96 -16.55 1.87
CA GLY A 101 -18.63 -15.96 0.58
C GLY A 101 -17.16 -16.05 0.19
N SER A 102 -16.87 -15.61 -1.02
CA SER A 102 -15.51 -15.58 -1.55
C SER A 102 -15.39 -14.53 -2.65
N ASN A 103 -14.18 -14.08 -2.94
CA ASN A 103 -13.92 -13.34 -4.18
C ASN A 103 -13.80 -14.32 -5.37
N ASN A 104 -13.72 -13.79 -6.59
CA ASN A 104 -13.35 -14.57 -7.76
C ASN A 104 -11.83 -14.81 -7.78
N GLY A 105 -11.43 -16.04 -8.05
CA GLY A 105 -10.01 -16.38 -8.17
C GLY A 105 -9.37 -15.65 -9.35
N HIS A 106 -8.20 -15.08 -9.12
CA HIS A 106 -7.43 -14.36 -10.13
C HIS A 106 -5.93 -14.46 -9.82
N GLY A 107 -5.11 -14.01 -10.75
CA GLY A 107 -3.67 -13.94 -10.56
C GLY A 107 -3.13 -12.55 -10.87
N HIS A 108 -2.02 -12.21 -10.28
CA HIS A 108 -1.25 -11.01 -10.62
C HIS A 108 0.23 -11.19 -10.27
N GLN A 109 1.08 -10.47 -10.98
CA GLN A 109 2.52 -10.53 -10.75
C GLN A 109 2.96 -9.78 -9.49
N ASN A 110 2.26 -8.71 -9.11
CA ASN A 110 2.60 -7.99 -7.87
C ASN A 110 2.24 -8.78 -6.62
N GLU A 111 3.02 -8.58 -5.58
CA GLU A 111 2.68 -9.04 -4.24
C GLU A 111 1.56 -8.21 -3.62
N ALA A 112 0.84 -8.82 -2.68
CA ALA A 112 -0.11 -8.14 -1.81
C ALA A 112 0.03 -8.68 -0.38
N LEU A 113 -0.24 -7.85 0.59
CA LEU A 113 -0.34 -8.23 2.00
C LEU A 113 -1.77 -7.98 2.46
N TYR A 114 -2.50 -9.07 2.72
CA TYR A 114 -3.86 -9.04 3.23
C TYR A 114 -3.83 -9.14 4.76
N TYR A 115 -4.18 -8.06 5.44
CA TYR A 115 -4.36 -8.05 6.89
C TYR A 115 -5.85 -8.25 7.22
N VAL A 116 -6.14 -9.28 7.99
CA VAL A 116 -7.50 -9.63 8.41
C VAL A 116 -7.87 -8.80 9.64
N LEU A 117 -8.81 -7.87 9.47
CA LEU A 117 -9.31 -7.04 10.57
C LEU A 117 -10.26 -7.85 11.48
N ASP A 118 -11.18 -8.60 10.87
CA ASP A 118 -12.15 -9.42 11.56
C ASP A 118 -12.61 -10.60 10.71
N GLY A 119 -13.05 -11.66 11.38
CA GLY A 119 -13.55 -12.87 10.76
C GLY A 119 -12.52 -14.00 10.68
N ARG A 120 -12.86 -15.05 9.96
CA ARG A 120 -12.03 -16.24 9.75
C ARG A 120 -12.27 -16.86 8.38
N GLY A 121 -11.22 -17.42 7.83
CA GLY A 121 -11.33 -18.00 6.51
C GLY A 121 -10.05 -18.68 6.05
N TYR A 122 -9.91 -18.78 4.76
CA TYR A 122 -8.72 -19.34 4.14
C TYR A 122 -8.49 -18.75 2.75
N GLU A 123 -7.26 -18.87 2.32
CA GLU A 123 -6.89 -18.63 0.93
C GLU A 123 -6.46 -19.91 0.26
N ILE A 124 -6.66 -19.96 -1.06
CA ILE A 124 -6.02 -20.95 -1.92
C ILE A 124 -5.07 -20.20 -2.82
N HIS A 125 -3.78 -20.57 -2.76
CA HIS A 125 -2.74 -20.10 -3.67
C HIS A 125 -2.15 -21.30 -4.40
N ASP A 126 -2.22 -21.29 -5.74
CA ASP A 126 -1.62 -22.35 -6.57
C ASP A 126 -1.90 -23.76 -6.02
N ASP A 127 -3.16 -24.06 -5.71
CA ASP A 127 -3.67 -25.32 -5.14
C ASP A 127 -3.32 -25.60 -3.65
N ALA A 128 -2.61 -24.71 -2.96
CA ALA A 128 -2.34 -24.84 -1.52
C ALA A 128 -3.27 -23.94 -0.70
N ARG A 129 -3.76 -24.49 0.43
CA ARG A 129 -4.66 -23.80 1.35
C ARG A 129 -3.90 -23.19 2.52
N TYR A 130 -4.29 -21.96 2.90
CA TYR A 130 -3.72 -21.20 4.01
C TYR A 130 -4.85 -20.61 4.86
N ASP A 131 -5.05 -21.14 6.07
CA ASP A 131 -6.10 -20.67 6.99
C ASP A 131 -5.67 -19.39 7.71
N TRP A 132 -6.64 -18.48 7.92
CA TRP A 132 -6.45 -17.20 8.57
C TRP A 132 -7.62 -16.82 9.48
N GLU A 133 -7.36 -15.93 10.44
CA GLU A 133 -8.34 -15.32 11.35
C GLU A 133 -7.98 -13.87 11.66
N GLY A 134 -8.84 -13.15 12.36
CA GLY A 134 -8.61 -11.74 12.72
C GLY A 134 -7.26 -11.49 13.39
N GLY A 135 -6.53 -10.49 12.92
CA GLY A 135 -5.18 -10.14 13.33
C GLY A 135 -4.06 -10.85 12.56
N ASP A 136 -4.39 -11.84 11.72
CA ASP A 136 -3.40 -12.49 10.84
C ASP A 136 -3.10 -11.63 9.61
N ALA A 137 -1.90 -11.77 9.06
CA ALA A 137 -1.54 -11.22 7.78
C ALA A 137 -1.19 -12.32 6.78
N VAL A 138 -1.81 -12.28 5.61
CA VAL A 138 -1.64 -13.29 4.56
C VAL A 138 -0.91 -12.68 3.38
N VAL A 139 0.15 -13.32 2.95
CA VAL A 139 0.95 -12.91 1.80
C VAL A 139 0.37 -13.53 0.54
N VAL A 140 -0.19 -12.68 -0.31
CA VAL A 140 -0.42 -13.02 -1.72
C VAL A 140 0.91 -12.82 -2.44
N HIS A 141 1.62 -13.91 -2.66
CA HIS A 141 2.95 -13.84 -3.27
C HIS A 141 2.86 -13.56 -4.77
N ALA A 142 3.93 -13.01 -5.31
CA ALA A 142 4.03 -12.70 -6.73
C ALA A 142 3.75 -13.91 -7.62
N ASP A 143 3.11 -13.66 -8.76
CA ASP A 143 2.76 -14.65 -9.79
C ASP A 143 1.84 -15.80 -9.30
N SER A 144 1.12 -15.61 -8.18
CA SER A 144 0.17 -16.61 -7.70
C SER A 144 -1.22 -16.42 -8.28
N VAL A 145 -1.88 -17.52 -8.56
CA VAL A 145 -3.34 -17.56 -8.74
C VAL A 145 -3.96 -17.85 -7.38
N HIS A 146 -4.79 -16.93 -6.89
CA HIS A 146 -5.31 -17.02 -5.53
C HIS A 146 -6.81 -16.68 -5.46
N ARG A 147 -7.40 -17.10 -4.34
CA ARG A 147 -8.80 -16.82 -4.01
C ARG A 147 -8.98 -16.78 -2.49
N HIS A 148 -9.70 -15.76 -2.02
CA HIS A 148 -10.05 -15.58 -0.60
C HIS A 148 -11.42 -16.20 -0.31
N PHE A 149 -11.56 -16.87 0.83
CA PHE A 149 -12.80 -17.50 1.28
C PHE A 149 -13.08 -17.13 2.73
N ASN A 150 -14.28 -16.65 3.01
CA ASN A 150 -14.82 -16.57 4.36
C ASN A 150 -15.39 -17.91 4.75
N SER A 151 -14.88 -18.52 5.82
CA SER A 151 -15.36 -19.83 6.29
C SER A 151 -16.48 -19.74 7.33
N ASP A 152 -16.83 -18.53 7.78
CA ASP A 152 -17.94 -18.33 8.72
C ASP A 152 -19.26 -18.28 7.94
N PRO A 153 -20.24 -19.18 8.24
CA PRO A 153 -21.50 -19.21 7.52
C PRO A 153 -22.46 -18.08 7.93
N ASP A 154 -22.21 -17.41 9.06
CA ASP A 154 -23.14 -16.48 9.68
C ASP A 154 -22.60 -15.04 9.70
N LYS A 155 -21.28 -14.85 9.64
CA LYS A 155 -20.63 -13.55 9.80
C LYS A 155 -19.78 -13.19 8.60
N PRO A 156 -19.76 -11.91 8.21
CA PRO A 156 -18.82 -11.43 7.20
C PRO A 156 -17.37 -11.45 7.73
N SER A 157 -16.40 -11.37 6.84
CA SER A 157 -15.01 -11.08 7.16
C SER A 157 -14.58 -9.78 6.52
N HIS A 158 -13.72 -9.05 7.20
CA HIS A 158 -13.21 -7.74 6.79
C HIS A 158 -11.69 -7.74 6.82
N GLY A 159 -11.08 -7.11 5.83
CA GLY A 159 -9.64 -6.94 5.82
C GLY A 159 -9.17 -5.81 4.92
N VAL A 160 -7.88 -5.51 5.02
CA VAL A 160 -7.21 -4.48 4.24
C VAL A 160 -6.03 -5.09 3.49
N ILE A 161 -5.91 -4.74 2.22
CA ILE A 161 -4.82 -5.20 1.36
C ILE A 161 -3.89 -4.03 1.04
N PHE A 162 -2.60 -4.24 1.29
CA PHE A 162 -1.51 -3.34 0.96
C PHE A 162 -0.70 -3.91 -0.21
N LYS A 163 -0.42 -3.10 -1.22
CA LYS A 163 0.31 -3.50 -2.44
C LYS A 163 1.33 -2.44 -2.84
N ALA A 164 2.51 -2.86 -3.29
CA ALA A 164 3.49 -2.00 -3.93
C ALA A 164 3.38 -2.08 -5.47
N LYS A 165 2.16 -2.04 -6.02
CA LYS A 165 1.89 -2.34 -7.43
C LYS A 165 2.60 -1.41 -8.41
N ALA A 166 2.77 -0.14 -8.07
CA ALA A 166 3.45 0.83 -8.93
C ALA A 166 4.88 0.41 -9.28
N LEU A 167 5.63 -0.17 -8.33
CA LEU A 167 6.96 -0.70 -8.57
C LEU A 167 6.96 -1.83 -9.61
N TRP A 168 6.03 -2.79 -9.49
CA TRP A 168 5.91 -3.90 -10.43
C TRP A 168 5.61 -3.42 -11.84
N MET A 169 4.75 -2.43 -11.96
CA MET A 169 4.44 -1.82 -13.26
C MET A 169 5.64 -1.09 -13.85
N TYR A 170 6.41 -0.40 -13.02
CA TYR A 170 7.67 0.23 -13.45
C TYR A 170 8.68 -0.79 -14.00
N LEU A 171 8.75 -1.97 -13.37
CA LEU A 171 9.62 -3.07 -13.80
C LEU A 171 9.07 -3.83 -15.02
N GLY A 172 7.90 -3.46 -15.55
CA GLY A 172 7.26 -4.16 -16.66
C GLY A 172 6.51 -5.43 -16.24
N LEU A 173 6.32 -5.66 -14.95
CA LEU A 173 5.64 -6.80 -14.37
C LEU A 173 4.20 -6.39 -14.00
N TRP A 174 3.30 -6.42 -14.98
CA TRP A 174 1.96 -5.80 -14.84
C TRP A 174 0.79 -6.69 -15.27
N GLN A 175 1.06 -7.97 -15.55
CA GLN A 175 0.00 -8.90 -15.91
C GLN A 175 -0.91 -9.16 -14.70
N GLN A 176 -2.20 -9.14 -14.96
CA GLN A 176 -3.23 -9.35 -13.95
C GLN A 176 -4.49 -9.94 -14.57
N GLY A 177 -5.21 -10.72 -13.77
CA GLY A 177 -6.49 -11.31 -14.12
C GLY A 177 -6.39 -12.75 -14.58
N ARG A 178 -7.51 -13.27 -15.09
CA ARG A 178 -7.56 -14.57 -15.78
C ARG A 178 -7.71 -14.29 -17.27
N SER A 179 -6.84 -14.87 -18.07
CA SER A 179 -7.03 -14.84 -19.52
C SER A 179 -7.98 -15.98 -19.91
N ALA A 180 -9.27 -15.63 -20.06
CA ALA A 180 -10.26 -16.56 -20.61
C ALA A 180 -10.07 -16.77 -22.12
N ASP A 181 -9.49 -15.78 -22.81
CA ASP A 181 -9.39 -15.71 -24.27
C ASP A 181 -7.98 -15.95 -24.78
N PHE A 182 -7.13 -16.64 -24.01
CA PHE A 182 -5.77 -16.94 -24.45
C PHE A 182 -5.78 -17.88 -25.66
N SER A 183 -5.27 -17.40 -26.78
CA SER A 183 -5.02 -18.20 -27.97
C SER A 183 -3.61 -18.78 -27.94
N ALA A 184 -3.48 -20.09 -28.03
CA ALA A 184 -2.20 -20.76 -28.14
C ALA A 184 -1.59 -20.70 -29.55
N ALA A 185 -2.29 -20.12 -30.54
CA ALA A 185 -1.79 -20.02 -31.91
C ALA A 185 -0.51 -19.20 -31.95
N GLY A 186 0.55 -19.80 -32.47
CA GLY A 186 1.89 -19.17 -32.54
C GLY A 186 2.73 -19.29 -31.28
N PHE A 187 2.25 -19.96 -30.23
CA PHE A 187 2.98 -20.21 -28.98
C PHE A 187 3.29 -21.70 -28.78
N GLY A 188 4.40 -21.96 -28.11
CA GLY A 188 4.82 -23.30 -27.74
C GLY A 188 4.04 -23.86 -26.53
N PRO A 189 4.48 -25.01 -25.98
CA PRO A 189 3.84 -25.62 -24.83
C PRO A 189 3.94 -24.74 -23.57
N ARG A 190 3.02 -24.95 -22.64
CA ARG A 190 3.06 -24.29 -21.34
C ARG A 190 4.39 -24.56 -20.62
N THR A 191 4.98 -23.51 -20.07
CA THR A 191 6.15 -23.62 -19.21
C THR A 191 5.77 -23.15 -17.82
N ASP A 192 6.20 -23.88 -16.81
CA ASP A 192 5.96 -23.51 -15.42
C ASP A 192 6.71 -22.21 -15.08
N TRP A 193 5.96 -21.17 -14.73
CA TRP A 193 6.49 -19.84 -14.37
C TRP A 193 7.31 -19.87 -13.08
N SER A 194 7.02 -20.80 -12.16
CA SER A 194 7.75 -20.94 -10.89
C SER A 194 9.24 -21.22 -11.06
N ARG A 195 9.66 -21.70 -12.24
CA ARG A 195 11.07 -21.92 -12.58
C ARG A 195 11.91 -20.64 -12.67
N LEU A 196 11.26 -19.47 -12.70
CA LEU A 196 11.91 -18.17 -12.64
C LEU A 196 12.23 -17.73 -11.21
N TRP A 197 11.66 -18.42 -10.22
CA TRP A 197 11.85 -18.06 -8.83
C TRP A 197 13.20 -18.54 -8.27
N THR A 198 13.74 -17.73 -7.32
CA THR A 198 14.91 -18.15 -6.55
C THR A 198 14.61 -19.41 -5.74
N LEU A 199 15.54 -20.34 -5.72
CA LEU A 199 15.42 -21.58 -4.94
C LEU A 199 15.14 -21.25 -3.47
N GLY A 200 14.24 -22.01 -2.86
CA GLY A 200 13.84 -21.90 -1.45
C GLY A 200 12.81 -20.81 -1.15
N VAL A 201 12.48 -19.93 -2.11
CA VAL A 201 11.46 -18.90 -1.88
C VAL A 201 10.08 -19.50 -1.65
N GLY A 202 9.78 -20.65 -2.27
CA GLY A 202 8.52 -21.38 -2.08
C GLY A 202 8.30 -21.92 -0.66
N ALA A 203 9.39 -22.19 0.08
CA ALA A 203 9.34 -22.67 1.45
C ALA A 203 9.10 -21.56 2.49
N LYS A 204 9.18 -20.29 2.08
CA LYS A 204 8.93 -19.17 2.99
C LYS A 204 7.47 -19.11 3.43
N ARG A 205 7.28 -18.66 4.67
CA ARG A 205 5.98 -18.52 5.31
C ARG A 205 5.09 -17.53 4.57
N LYS A 206 3.83 -17.87 4.36
CA LYS A 206 2.83 -17.06 3.67
C LYS A 206 1.76 -16.47 4.60
N VAL A 207 1.68 -16.96 5.83
CA VAL A 207 0.77 -16.41 6.85
C VAL A 207 1.58 -16.03 8.06
N VAL A 208 1.46 -14.77 8.48
CA VAL A 208 1.99 -14.26 9.73
C VAL A 208 0.85 -14.29 10.73
N LYS A 209 0.87 -15.27 11.63
CA LYS A 209 -0.14 -15.43 12.65
C LYS A 209 -0.05 -14.33 13.71
N HIS A 210 -1.19 -13.79 14.14
CA HIS A 210 -1.26 -12.79 15.20
C HIS A 210 -0.45 -13.19 16.43
N GLY A 211 -0.63 -14.41 16.91
CA GLY A 211 0.09 -14.94 18.07
C GLY A 211 1.59 -15.18 17.87
N SER A 212 2.11 -15.10 16.62
CA SER A 212 3.53 -15.28 16.32
C SER A 212 4.36 -13.98 16.40
N THR A 213 3.70 -12.84 16.55
CA THR A 213 4.33 -11.52 16.64
C THR A 213 4.17 -10.94 18.03
N ARG A 214 5.16 -10.15 18.46
CA ARG A 214 5.19 -9.59 19.83
C ARG A 214 5.19 -8.07 19.77
N TRP A 215 4.49 -7.46 20.70
CA TRP A 215 4.56 -6.03 20.94
C TRP A 215 5.90 -5.65 21.57
N GLN A 216 6.45 -4.52 21.13
CA GLN A 216 7.70 -3.94 21.60
C GLN A 216 7.46 -2.46 21.89
N ASP A 217 7.95 -1.98 23.01
CA ASP A 217 7.92 -0.56 23.32
C ASP A 217 9.00 0.17 22.51
N THR A 218 8.62 1.22 21.84
CA THR A 218 9.47 2.06 21.00
C THR A 218 9.25 3.54 21.31
N ARG A 219 10.00 4.40 20.66
CA ARG A 219 9.77 5.86 20.74
C ARG A 219 8.43 6.28 20.10
N ASP A 220 7.93 5.50 19.16
CA ASP A 220 6.69 5.80 18.44
C ASP A 220 5.44 5.27 19.15
N GLY A 221 5.61 4.51 20.22
CA GLY A 221 4.57 3.80 20.94
C GLY A 221 4.88 2.32 21.03
N ARG A 222 3.88 1.48 21.24
CA ARG A 222 4.02 0.04 21.16
C ARG A 222 3.88 -0.41 19.72
N VAL A 223 4.83 -1.15 19.22
CA VAL A 223 4.89 -1.60 17.83
C VAL A 223 4.89 -3.12 17.76
N ARG A 224 4.11 -3.67 16.86
CA ARG A 224 4.12 -5.08 16.48
C ARG A 224 4.53 -5.18 15.01
N VAL A 225 5.68 -5.76 14.74
CA VAL A 225 6.16 -5.94 13.37
C VAL A 225 5.45 -7.14 12.74
N ILE A 226 4.71 -6.90 11.68
CA ILE A 226 3.99 -7.92 10.91
C ILE A 226 4.87 -8.42 9.78
N THR A 227 5.37 -7.51 8.93
CA THR A 227 6.37 -7.83 7.91
C THR A 227 7.46 -6.77 7.87
N SER A 228 8.70 -7.19 7.68
CA SER A 228 9.85 -6.28 7.53
C SER A 228 10.96 -6.92 6.72
N ALA A 229 11.92 -6.12 6.29
CA ALA A 229 13.11 -6.59 5.60
C ALA A 229 13.95 -7.57 6.46
N ALA A 230 13.86 -7.46 7.79
CA ALA A 230 14.56 -8.35 8.71
C ALA A 230 13.92 -9.76 8.84
N GLN A 231 12.64 -9.90 8.46
CA GLN A 231 11.93 -11.18 8.48
C GLN A 231 12.13 -11.92 7.16
N THR A 232 13.27 -12.55 7.01
CA THR A 232 13.68 -13.25 5.78
C THR A 232 12.92 -14.56 5.54
N ASP A 233 12.19 -15.05 6.53
CA ASP A 233 11.37 -16.27 6.47
C ASP A 233 9.96 -16.03 5.91
N VAL A 234 9.50 -14.77 5.79
CA VAL A 234 8.20 -14.42 5.21
C VAL A 234 8.34 -14.21 3.70
N ARG A 235 7.40 -14.76 2.92
CA ARG A 235 7.42 -14.69 1.46
C ARG A 235 6.81 -13.37 0.94
N ILE A 236 7.36 -12.24 1.36
CA ILE A 236 7.05 -10.91 0.81
C ILE A 236 8.33 -10.09 0.71
N ALA A 237 8.50 -9.40 -0.40
CA ALA A 237 9.69 -8.60 -0.66
C ALA A 237 9.42 -7.09 -0.77
N THR A 238 8.16 -6.67 -0.91
CA THR A 238 7.85 -5.30 -1.35
C THR A 238 7.14 -4.44 -0.31
N VAL A 239 6.48 -5.03 0.69
CA VAL A 239 5.71 -4.28 1.69
C VAL A 239 6.23 -4.59 3.09
N ASP A 240 6.56 -3.56 3.84
CA ASP A 240 6.73 -3.60 5.29
C ASP A 240 5.41 -3.14 5.94
N LEU A 241 4.94 -3.89 6.92
CA LEU A 241 3.73 -3.59 7.69
C LEU A 241 4.01 -3.73 9.18
N VAL A 242 3.63 -2.70 9.93
CA VAL A 242 3.64 -2.72 11.39
C VAL A 242 2.27 -2.32 11.92
N GLU A 243 1.93 -2.80 13.09
CA GLU A 243 0.83 -2.29 13.89
C GLU A 243 1.42 -1.42 14.99
N LEU A 244 0.89 -0.21 15.13
CA LEU A 244 1.30 0.80 16.11
C LEU A 244 0.14 1.02 17.08
N GLU A 245 0.45 1.00 18.39
CA GLU A 245 -0.49 1.38 19.45
C GLU A 245 0.04 2.60 20.20
N ILE A 246 -0.75 3.68 20.24
CA ILE A 246 -0.46 4.91 20.99
C ILE A 246 -1.46 5.02 22.13
N PRO A 247 -1.02 5.07 23.42
CA PRO A 247 -1.92 5.15 24.55
C PRO A 247 -2.74 6.46 24.57
N VAL A 248 -3.79 6.49 25.34
CA VAL A 248 -4.64 7.69 25.55
C VAL A 248 -3.79 8.88 25.97
N GLY A 249 -3.95 10.02 25.28
CA GLY A 249 -3.19 11.24 25.50
C GLY A 249 -1.71 11.15 25.08
N GLY A 250 -1.31 10.02 24.53
CA GLY A 250 0.06 9.79 24.03
C GLY A 250 0.27 10.29 22.60
N ARG A 251 1.51 10.20 22.16
CA ARG A 251 1.91 10.53 20.80
C ARG A 251 3.10 9.68 20.35
N SER A 252 3.25 9.47 19.04
CA SER A 252 4.49 8.92 18.51
C SER A 252 5.63 9.94 18.65
N ALA A 253 6.88 9.51 18.55
CA ALA A 253 7.95 10.45 18.36
C ALA A 253 7.76 11.22 17.04
N LYS A 254 8.21 12.46 16.98
CA LYS A 254 8.37 13.18 15.73
C LYS A 254 9.53 12.57 14.98
N HIS A 255 9.26 12.01 13.81
CA HIS A 255 10.28 11.30 13.05
C HIS A 255 10.20 11.57 11.55
N TRP A 256 11.24 11.16 10.84
CA TRP A 256 11.42 11.41 9.43
C TRP A 256 12.07 10.21 8.76
N HIS A 257 11.51 9.80 7.65
CA HIS A 257 12.08 8.82 6.72
C HIS A 257 11.76 9.18 5.27
N MET A 258 12.47 8.57 4.33
CA MET A 258 12.33 8.88 2.91
C MET A 258 11.15 8.16 2.24
N ALA A 259 10.73 7.02 2.76
CA ALA A 259 9.60 6.28 2.22
C ALA A 259 8.30 7.06 2.39
N ASP A 260 7.38 6.95 1.43
CA ASP A 260 5.98 7.26 1.70
C ASP A 260 5.35 6.18 2.56
N GLU A 261 4.31 6.54 3.27
CA GLU A 261 3.64 5.68 4.22
C GLU A 261 2.13 5.83 4.09
N VAL A 262 1.44 4.70 4.15
CA VAL A 262 -0.02 4.66 4.24
C VAL A 262 -0.40 3.98 5.53
N LEU A 263 -1.22 4.66 6.33
CA LEU A 263 -1.70 4.16 7.60
C LEU A 263 -3.20 3.93 7.52
N TYR A 264 -3.65 2.80 8.05
CA TYR A 264 -5.06 2.48 8.22
C TYR A 264 -5.41 2.46 9.70
N VAL A 265 -6.41 3.22 10.11
CA VAL A 265 -6.82 3.34 11.52
C VAL A 265 -7.77 2.20 11.88
N GLU A 266 -7.32 1.28 12.72
CA GLU A 266 -8.16 0.16 13.21
C GLU A 266 -9.14 0.64 14.30
N SER A 267 -8.65 1.43 15.28
CA SER A 267 -9.44 1.98 16.36
C SER A 267 -8.83 3.24 16.93
N GLY A 268 -9.63 4.00 17.66
CA GLY A 268 -9.23 5.27 18.28
C GLY A 268 -9.33 6.46 17.33
N ARG A 269 -8.98 7.64 17.86
CA ARG A 269 -9.03 8.92 17.15
C ARG A 269 -7.74 9.70 17.39
N GLY A 270 -7.35 10.52 16.44
CA GLY A 270 -6.14 11.30 16.58
C GLY A 270 -5.94 12.37 15.53
N ASP A 271 -4.77 12.98 15.64
CA ASP A 271 -4.26 13.96 14.69
C ASP A 271 -2.96 13.47 14.08
N THR A 272 -2.81 13.63 12.77
CA THR A 272 -1.50 13.51 12.10
C THR A 272 -0.92 14.89 11.87
N LEU A 273 0.25 15.12 12.43
CA LEU A 273 1.04 16.34 12.24
C LEU A 273 2.12 16.03 11.20
N GLN A 274 2.21 16.84 10.15
CA GLN A 274 3.17 16.61 9.07
C GLN A 274 3.90 17.92 8.72
N TRP A 275 5.24 17.88 8.74
CA TRP A 275 6.11 19.00 8.39
C TRP A 275 6.73 18.76 7.02
N GLU A 276 6.60 19.72 6.13
CA GLU A 276 7.26 19.68 4.84
C GLU A 276 8.78 19.75 5.01
N VAL A 277 9.50 19.03 4.16
CA VAL A 277 10.95 19.06 4.09
C VAL A 277 11.38 19.55 2.70
N ALA A 278 12.05 20.70 2.69
CA ALA A 278 12.66 21.23 1.48
C ALA A 278 14.14 20.81 1.38
N ALA A 279 14.58 20.51 0.17
CA ALA A 279 15.99 20.24 -0.11
C ALA A 279 16.72 21.55 -0.41
N GLU A 280 17.78 21.83 0.35
CA GLU A 280 18.75 22.87 0.03
C GLU A 280 20.00 22.22 -0.57
N ILE A 281 20.38 22.63 -1.75
CA ILE A 281 21.57 22.11 -2.44
C ILE A 281 22.62 23.22 -2.41
N ALA A 282 23.68 23.01 -1.62
CA ALA A 282 24.84 23.87 -1.57
C ALA A 282 26.10 23.03 -1.84
N GLU A 283 27.10 23.02 -0.97
CA GLU A 283 28.24 22.10 -1.07
C GLU A 283 27.85 20.62 -0.78
N ARG A 284 26.66 20.41 -0.19
CA ARG A 284 25.99 19.11 0.06
C ARG A 284 24.48 19.30 -0.05
N TYR A 285 23.76 18.20 0.06
CA TYR A 285 22.32 18.24 0.25
C TYR A 285 21.98 18.45 1.71
N TYR A 286 21.15 19.46 2.00
CA TYR A 286 20.63 19.74 3.33
C TYR A 286 19.12 19.65 3.31
N ALA A 287 18.53 19.22 4.42
CA ALA A 287 17.11 19.23 4.66
C ALA A 287 16.73 20.48 5.48
N ARG A 288 15.70 21.17 5.03
CA ARG A 288 15.06 22.24 5.81
C ARG A 288 13.64 21.82 6.14
N ILE A 289 13.39 21.59 7.43
CA ILE A 289 12.09 21.19 7.94
C ILE A 289 11.26 22.45 8.18
N ALA A 290 10.00 22.46 7.76
CA ALA A 290 9.07 23.55 8.02
C ALA A 290 8.92 23.80 9.53
N ASN A 291 8.74 25.06 9.94
CA ASN A 291 8.59 25.39 11.36
C ASN A 291 7.26 24.89 11.92
N GLU A 292 6.19 24.97 11.13
CA GLU A 292 4.83 24.59 11.52
C GLU A 292 4.35 23.37 10.73
N PRO A 293 3.64 22.42 11.37
CA PRO A 293 3.05 21.29 10.67
C PRO A 293 1.69 21.65 10.05
N GLY A 294 1.31 20.93 9.00
CA GLY A 294 -0.08 20.69 8.71
C GLY A 294 -0.66 19.70 9.75
N CYS A 295 -1.95 19.83 10.05
CA CYS A 295 -2.66 18.99 10.99
C CYS A 295 -3.95 18.46 10.37
N TRP A 296 -4.18 17.16 10.48
CA TRP A 296 -5.39 16.50 9.97
C TRP A 296 -5.91 15.54 11.02
N GLU A 297 -7.20 15.71 11.36
CA GLU A 297 -7.92 14.80 12.24
C GLU A 297 -8.24 13.48 11.51
N PHE A 298 -8.27 12.38 12.26
CA PHE A 298 -8.68 11.08 11.75
C PHE A 298 -9.39 10.24 12.82
N GLY A 299 -10.15 9.26 12.38
CA GLY A 299 -10.88 8.31 13.23
C GLY A 299 -10.82 6.87 12.70
N PRO A 300 -11.57 5.95 13.34
CA PRO A 300 -11.58 4.55 12.95
C PRO A 300 -11.94 4.37 11.47
N THR A 301 -11.24 3.47 10.79
CA THR A 301 -11.37 3.12 9.38
C THR A 301 -10.89 4.19 8.38
N ASP A 302 -10.40 5.33 8.86
CA ASP A 302 -9.76 6.31 8.02
C ASP A 302 -8.39 5.82 7.53
N THR A 303 -7.99 6.37 6.39
CA THR A 303 -6.67 6.13 5.80
C THR A 303 -5.86 7.43 5.80
N ILE A 304 -4.66 7.37 6.36
CA ILE A 304 -3.74 8.50 6.44
C ILE A 304 -2.62 8.30 5.42
N TYR A 305 -2.22 9.34 4.75
CA TYR A 305 -1.07 9.36 3.85
C TYR A 305 0.04 10.28 4.37
N VAL A 306 1.24 9.76 4.47
CA VAL A 306 2.46 10.52 4.71
C VAL A 306 3.30 10.48 3.42
N PRO A 307 3.44 11.61 2.71
CA PRO A 307 4.27 11.68 1.51
C PRO A 307 5.74 11.38 1.79
N GLN A 308 6.47 10.95 0.76
CA GLN A 308 7.92 10.77 0.86
C GLN A 308 8.58 12.02 1.44
N ASN A 309 9.65 11.82 2.19
CA ASN A 309 10.46 12.92 2.69
C ASN A 309 9.64 13.93 3.50
N THR A 310 8.79 13.42 4.40
CA THR A 310 7.93 14.25 5.26
C THR A 310 8.18 13.90 6.72
N VAL A 311 8.50 14.88 7.55
CA VAL A 311 8.55 14.70 9.01
C VAL A 311 7.14 14.60 9.54
N HIS A 312 6.86 13.65 10.42
CA HIS A 312 5.50 13.45 10.92
C HIS A 312 5.46 12.94 12.36
N GLN A 313 4.27 13.07 12.95
CA GLN A 313 3.92 12.62 14.30
C GLN A 313 2.43 12.33 14.36
N HIS A 314 2.04 11.28 15.07
CA HIS A 314 0.64 10.97 15.34
C HIS A 314 0.33 11.18 16.81
N VAL A 315 -0.81 11.81 17.09
CA VAL A 315 -1.27 12.15 18.44
C VAL A 315 -2.59 11.45 18.70
N ASN A 316 -2.69 10.72 19.80
CA ASN A 316 -3.97 10.16 20.22
C ASN A 316 -4.76 11.23 20.99
N THR A 317 -5.83 11.73 20.38
CA THR A 317 -6.74 12.72 20.96
C THR A 317 -8.04 12.10 21.47
N GLY A 318 -8.18 10.77 21.34
CA GLY A 318 -9.33 10.01 21.78
C GLY A 318 -9.24 9.56 23.24
N ASP A 319 -10.22 8.78 23.66
CA ASP A 319 -10.41 8.23 25.01
C ASP A 319 -10.09 6.72 25.10
N GLU A 320 -9.61 6.14 24.00
CA GLU A 320 -9.14 4.76 23.89
C GLU A 320 -7.75 4.68 23.24
N PRO A 321 -7.02 3.57 23.38
CA PRO A 321 -5.77 3.39 22.65
C PRO A 321 -5.97 3.50 21.14
N LEU A 322 -5.11 4.30 20.50
CA LEU A 322 -5.10 4.45 19.05
C LEU A 322 -4.32 3.31 18.43
N ARG A 323 -4.94 2.53 17.54
CA ARG A 323 -4.32 1.44 16.80
C ARG A 323 -4.32 1.73 15.31
N ILE A 324 -3.15 1.61 14.71
CA ILE A 324 -2.91 1.95 13.32
C ILE A 324 -2.06 0.87 12.67
N LEU A 325 -2.46 0.42 11.48
CA LEU A 325 -1.61 -0.34 10.58
C LEU A 325 -0.80 0.63 9.73
N SER A 326 0.50 0.58 9.79
CA SER A 326 1.41 1.40 8.99
C SER A 326 2.12 0.55 7.95
N ALA A 327 2.00 0.95 6.69
CA ALA A 327 2.58 0.26 5.55
C ALA A 327 3.57 1.16 4.79
N GLN A 328 4.72 0.60 4.45
CA GLN A 328 5.76 1.24 3.63
C GLN A 328 6.20 0.34 2.49
N ASN A 329 6.58 0.95 1.36
CA ASN A 329 7.21 0.20 0.28
C ASN A 329 8.68 -0.07 0.62
N ARG A 330 9.02 -1.35 0.73
CA ARG A 330 10.37 -1.81 1.10
C ARG A 330 11.46 -1.39 0.11
N ILE A 331 11.11 -0.99 -1.10
CA ILE A 331 12.08 -0.56 -2.12
C ILE A 331 12.97 0.58 -1.61
N PHE A 332 12.45 1.47 -0.79
CA PHE A 332 13.24 2.56 -0.22
C PHE A 332 14.42 2.03 0.60
N LYS A 333 14.21 0.97 1.40
CA LYS A 333 15.28 0.33 2.18
C LYS A 333 16.29 -0.36 1.28
N VAL A 334 15.84 -1.00 0.20
CA VAL A 334 16.72 -1.63 -0.79
C VAL A 334 17.60 -0.59 -1.49
N LEU A 335 17.08 0.63 -1.69
CA LEU A 335 17.81 1.76 -2.26
C LEU A 335 18.73 2.48 -1.24
N GLY A 336 18.77 2.03 0.01
CA GLY A 336 19.61 2.62 1.06
C GLY A 336 18.94 3.72 1.89
N TYR A 337 17.64 3.92 1.75
CA TYR A 337 16.84 4.88 2.52
C TYR A 337 16.09 4.18 3.67
N ASP A 338 16.81 3.47 4.50
CA ASP A 338 16.27 2.70 5.64
C ASP A 338 16.39 3.42 6.99
N ALA A 339 17.06 4.57 7.01
CA ALA A 339 17.22 5.35 8.22
C ALA A 339 15.93 6.05 8.64
N VAL A 340 15.65 6.02 9.95
CA VAL A 340 14.65 6.86 10.61
C VAL A 340 15.38 7.89 11.46
N VAL A 341 15.05 9.16 11.24
CA VAL A 341 15.67 10.30 11.94
C VAL A 341 14.64 10.91 12.89
N TYR A 342 15.07 11.26 14.08
CA TYR A 342 14.27 11.92 15.10
C TYR A 342 14.81 13.36 15.29
N PRO A 343 14.21 14.37 14.64
CA PRO A 343 14.76 15.74 14.61
C PRO A 343 14.90 16.42 15.98
N ASP A 344 14.08 16.00 16.94
CA ASP A 344 14.04 16.59 18.28
C ASP A 344 14.81 15.74 19.32
N ALA A 345 15.58 14.72 18.90
CA ALA A 345 16.29 13.79 19.78
C ALA A 345 17.76 14.14 19.97
#